data_a329967027c33d6d5eb86b1c24ec0fda
#
_entry.id   a329967027c33d6d5eb86b1c24ec0fda
#
_cell.length_a   1.000
_cell.length_b   1.000
_cell.length_c   1.000
_cell.angle_alpha   90.00
_cell.angle_beta   90.00
_cell.angle_gamma   90.00
#
_symmetry.space_group_name_H-M   'P 1'
#
loop_
_entity.id
_entity.type
_entity.pdbx_description
1 polymer ?
#
loop_
_entity_poly.entity_id
_entity_poly.type
_entity_poly.pdbx_seq_one_letter_code
_entity_poly.pdbx_strand_id
1 'polypeptide(L)'
;MTATRVAVIGGGRNSEHDVSLASAAAVAEALGQAGYHAVGLIIDPGGMWRDREDRPIGLAGAVHALRSCAVAFPVLHGPHGEDGTLAALCDLAGVPWVGSPLGASALAMDKWATKLVAGALGLATAPARLLTRAGAQSYAFIRPVVVKPVAAGSSHGVTLVRDAAALGPALDAAFALDDRVLVEDLVIGREIDVAVLGRPDGSRMVAPALEIVVPDGEIFDYAAKYESSPRFLIPAPLDEAARKHLEQAAVGMYDALGCAGVARVDFFLTEQGPVLNEVNTTPGFTAHSQVPRMFAATGLAFPALLDLLVRDALPT
;
A
#
# COMPACT_ATOMS: atom_id res chain seq x y z
N MET A 1 -32.48 13.78 -7.86
CA MET A 1 -31.07 14.24 -7.87
C MET A 1 -30.24 13.20 -8.61
N THR A 2 -29.38 13.59 -9.52
CA THR A 2 -28.48 12.64 -10.19
C THR A 2 -27.43 12.17 -9.18
N ALA A 3 -27.13 10.87 -9.16
CA ALA A 3 -26.11 10.31 -8.26
C ALA A 3 -24.74 10.96 -8.51
N THR A 4 -23.98 11.21 -7.45
CA THR A 4 -22.61 11.74 -7.53
C THR A 4 -21.71 10.78 -8.29
N ARG A 5 -21.02 11.26 -9.32
CA ARG A 5 -20.14 10.46 -10.17
C ARG A 5 -18.76 10.32 -9.54
N VAL A 6 -18.27 9.09 -9.45
CA VAL A 6 -16.94 8.74 -8.91
C VAL A 6 -16.17 7.99 -9.97
N ALA A 7 -15.01 8.50 -10.39
CA ALA A 7 -14.14 7.81 -11.34
C ALA A 7 -13.32 6.74 -10.60
N VAL A 8 -13.62 5.47 -10.81
CA VAL A 8 -12.84 4.36 -10.24
C VAL A 8 -11.76 3.95 -11.24
N ILE A 9 -10.49 4.04 -10.84
CA ILE A 9 -9.34 3.78 -11.71
C ILE A 9 -8.67 2.49 -11.26
N GLY A 10 -8.57 1.50 -12.16
CA GLY A 10 -7.93 0.21 -11.89
C GLY A 10 -6.95 -0.21 -13.00
N GLY A 11 -6.34 -1.38 -12.83
CA GLY A 11 -5.34 -1.95 -13.72
C GLY A 11 -3.92 -1.47 -13.41
N GLY A 12 -3.16 -1.05 -14.42
CA GLY A 12 -1.78 -0.58 -14.27
C GLY A 12 -0.78 -1.38 -15.07
N ARG A 13 0.44 -0.86 -15.19
CA ARG A 13 1.52 -1.42 -16.04
C ARG A 13 2.44 -2.40 -15.30
N ASN A 14 2.10 -2.77 -14.07
CA ASN A 14 2.93 -3.60 -13.22
C ASN A 14 2.28 -4.97 -12.97
N SER A 15 2.96 -5.81 -12.21
CA SER A 15 2.53 -7.18 -11.88
C SER A 15 1.29 -7.27 -11.01
N GLU A 16 0.81 -6.15 -10.44
CA GLU A 16 -0.38 -6.10 -9.60
C GLU A 16 -1.65 -5.71 -10.39
N HIS A 17 -1.57 -5.70 -11.73
CA HIS A 17 -2.66 -5.32 -12.63
C HIS A 17 -3.99 -6.01 -12.30
N ASP A 18 -3.99 -7.33 -12.18
CA ASP A 18 -5.21 -8.13 -11.94
C ASP A 18 -5.77 -7.90 -10.53
N VAL A 19 -4.90 -7.73 -9.53
CA VAL A 19 -5.30 -7.38 -8.15
C VAL A 19 -5.98 -6.01 -8.12
N SER A 20 -5.44 -5.05 -8.88
CA SER A 20 -6.02 -3.72 -9.03
C SER A 20 -7.38 -3.76 -9.74
N LEU A 21 -7.53 -4.57 -10.79
CA LEU A 21 -8.84 -4.75 -11.46
C LEU A 21 -9.88 -5.34 -10.50
N ALA A 22 -9.50 -6.33 -9.70
CA ALA A 22 -10.39 -6.92 -8.69
C ALA A 22 -10.80 -5.87 -7.63
N SER A 23 -9.85 -5.05 -7.17
CA SER A 23 -10.12 -3.94 -6.25
C SER A 23 -11.06 -2.90 -6.88
N ALA A 24 -10.83 -2.52 -8.14
CA ALA A 24 -11.67 -1.55 -8.86
C ALA A 24 -13.11 -2.05 -9.04
N ALA A 25 -13.28 -3.31 -9.37
CA ALA A 25 -14.62 -3.92 -9.49
C ALA A 25 -15.36 -3.93 -8.15
N ALA A 26 -14.70 -4.33 -7.06
CA ALA A 26 -15.28 -4.35 -5.72
C ALA A 26 -15.64 -2.94 -5.23
N VAL A 27 -14.76 -1.95 -5.46
CA VAL A 27 -15.01 -0.54 -5.12
C VAL A 27 -16.19 0.01 -5.92
N ALA A 28 -16.27 -0.24 -7.23
CA ALA A 28 -17.36 0.24 -8.08
C ALA A 28 -18.72 -0.34 -7.63
N GLU A 29 -18.77 -1.62 -7.29
CA GLU A 29 -19.97 -2.28 -6.76
C GLU A 29 -20.41 -1.66 -5.43
N ALA A 30 -19.49 -1.55 -4.47
CA ALA A 30 -19.79 -1.03 -3.13
C ALA A 30 -20.15 0.47 -3.15
N LEU A 31 -19.57 1.27 -4.05
CA LEU A 31 -19.98 2.65 -4.29
C LEU A 31 -21.40 2.72 -4.85
N GLY A 32 -21.78 1.79 -5.74
CA GLY A 32 -23.16 1.66 -6.22
C GLY A 32 -24.15 1.37 -5.07
N GLN A 33 -23.79 0.49 -4.14
CA GLN A 33 -24.57 0.21 -2.93
C GLN A 33 -24.70 1.44 -2.01
N ALA A 34 -23.67 2.30 -1.99
CA ALA A 34 -23.67 3.57 -1.24
C ALA A 34 -24.36 4.73 -1.97
N GLY A 35 -24.94 4.49 -3.16
CA GLY A 35 -25.72 5.49 -3.92
C GLY A 35 -24.91 6.36 -4.87
N TYR A 36 -23.67 6.03 -5.14
CA TYR A 36 -22.79 6.71 -6.11
C TYR A 36 -22.93 6.10 -7.52
N HIS A 37 -22.58 6.89 -8.53
CA HIS A 37 -22.43 6.41 -9.89
C HIS A 37 -20.95 6.20 -10.23
N ALA A 38 -20.49 4.96 -10.22
CA ALA A 38 -19.12 4.60 -10.54
C ALA A 38 -18.87 4.70 -12.06
N VAL A 39 -17.84 5.44 -12.45
CA VAL A 39 -17.30 5.55 -13.82
C VAL A 39 -15.98 4.79 -13.86
N GLY A 40 -15.97 3.61 -14.47
CA GLY A 40 -14.78 2.77 -14.56
C GLY A 40 -13.79 3.31 -15.59
N LEU A 41 -12.52 3.40 -15.17
CA LEU A 41 -11.36 3.69 -16.03
C LEU A 41 -10.31 2.61 -15.79
N ILE A 42 -9.75 2.07 -16.85
CA ILE A 42 -8.75 1.00 -16.78
C ILE A 42 -7.46 1.46 -17.46
N ILE A 43 -6.33 1.21 -16.82
CA ILE A 43 -5.01 1.32 -17.44
C ILE A 43 -4.57 -0.10 -17.78
N ASP A 44 -4.45 -0.42 -19.08
CA ASP A 44 -4.00 -1.75 -19.49
C ASP A 44 -2.50 -1.98 -19.24
N PRO A 45 -1.98 -3.22 -19.35
CA PRO A 45 -0.55 -3.50 -19.11
C PRO A 45 0.40 -2.73 -20.03
N GLY A 46 -0.07 -2.27 -21.20
CA GLY A 46 0.67 -1.41 -22.12
C GLY A 46 0.66 0.07 -21.73
N GLY A 47 -0.17 0.46 -20.73
CA GLY A 47 -0.35 1.84 -20.31
C GLY A 47 -1.42 2.62 -21.06
N MET A 48 -2.20 1.95 -21.90
CA MET A 48 -3.34 2.56 -22.60
C MET A 48 -4.52 2.70 -21.64
N TRP A 49 -5.09 3.89 -21.58
CA TRP A 49 -6.32 4.14 -20.84
C TRP A 49 -7.53 3.67 -21.64
N ARG A 50 -8.42 2.93 -20.98
CA ARG A 50 -9.66 2.39 -21.53
C ARG A 50 -10.86 2.83 -20.70
N ASP A 51 -12.01 2.94 -21.35
CA ASP A 51 -13.28 3.14 -20.66
C ASP A 51 -13.90 1.81 -20.20
N ARG A 52 -15.08 1.89 -19.58
CA ARG A 52 -15.82 0.72 -19.07
C ARG A 52 -16.16 -0.32 -20.15
N GLU A 53 -16.32 0.11 -21.41
CA GLU A 53 -16.61 -0.74 -22.55
C GLU A 53 -15.32 -1.26 -23.23
N ASP A 54 -14.17 -1.15 -22.56
CA ASP A 54 -12.84 -1.57 -23.03
C ASP A 54 -12.36 -0.82 -24.30
N ARG A 55 -12.93 0.35 -24.60
CA ARG A 55 -12.50 1.17 -25.72
C ARG A 55 -11.27 1.99 -25.33
N PRO A 56 -10.23 2.05 -26.18
CA PRO A 56 -9.06 2.88 -25.91
C PRO A 56 -9.44 4.37 -26.03
N ILE A 57 -9.23 5.11 -24.95
CA ILE A 57 -9.50 6.56 -24.89
C ILE A 57 -8.23 7.40 -24.77
N GLY A 58 -7.11 6.76 -24.46
CA GLY A 58 -5.84 7.44 -24.22
C GLY A 58 -5.88 8.39 -23.00
N LEU A 59 -4.74 9.04 -22.71
CA LEU A 59 -4.63 9.92 -21.54
C LEU A 59 -5.57 11.14 -21.64
N ALA A 60 -5.71 11.74 -22.83
CA ALA A 60 -6.59 12.89 -23.02
C ALA A 60 -8.06 12.55 -22.77
N GLY A 61 -8.53 11.39 -23.24
CA GLY A 61 -9.87 10.88 -22.96
C GLY A 61 -10.08 10.57 -21.49
N ALA A 62 -9.07 10.00 -20.83
CA ALA A 62 -9.09 9.74 -19.38
C ALA A 62 -9.24 11.04 -18.57
N VAL A 63 -8.46 12.06 -18.85
CA VAL A 63 -8.58 13.39 -18.19
C VAL A 63 -9.97 13.99 -18.43
N HIS A 64 -10.53 13.87 -19.65
CA HIS A 64 -11.89 14.33 -19.91
C HIS A 64 -12.93 13.56 -19.07
N ALA A 65 -12.80 12.24 -18.95
CA ALA A 65 -13.68 11.41 -18.14
C ALA A 65 -13.55 11.75 -16.65
N LEU A 66 -12.32 11.92 -16.12
CA LEU A 66 -12.04 12.33 -14.74
C LEU A 66 -12.75 13.65 -14.42
N ARG A 67 -12.60 14.68 -15.28
CA ARG A 67 -13.24 16.00 -15.10
C ARG A 67 -14.76 15.97 -15.16
N SER A 68 -15.36 14.91 -15.65
CA SER A 68 -16.81 14.69 -15.64
C SER A 68 -17.30 14.06 -14.32
N CYS A 69 -16.40 13.71 -13.41
CA CYS A 69 -16.68 13.12 -12.12
C CYS A 69 -16.42 14.13 -10.99
N ALA A 70 -17.09 13.96 -9.86
CA ALA A 70 -16.90 14.81 -8.68
C ALA A 70 -15.59 14.47 -7.93
N VAL A 71 -15.16 13.20 -8.02
CA VAL A 71 -13.97 12.69 -7.35
C VAL A 71 -13.43 11.48 -8.10
N ALA A 72 -12.12 11.29 -8.06
CA ALA A 72 -11.43 10.09 -8.52
C ALA A 72 -11.14 9.15 -7.34
N PHE A 73 -11.26 7.84 -7.56
CA PHE A 73 -10.91 6.79 -6.60
C PHE A 73 -9.90 5.84 -7.24
N PRO A 74 -8.59 6.18 -7.17
CA PRO A 74 -7.55 5.29 -7.66
C PRO A 74 -7.42 4.06 -6.76
N VAL A 75 -7.35 2.87 -7.35
CA VAL A 75 -7.10 1.59 -6.66
C VAL A 75 -6.01 0.79 -7.38
N LEU A 76 -5.02 1.51 -7.91
CA LEU A 76 -3.83 0.88 -8.48
C LEU A 76 -2.82 0.63 -7.38
N HIS A 77 -2.18 -0.54 -7.44
CA HIS A 77 -1.15 -0.97 -6.51
C HIS A 77 0.22 -0.89 -7.18
N GLY A 78 1.29 -0.76 -6.37
CA GLY A 78 2.66 -0.75 -6.83
C GLY A 78 3.06 0.47 -7.69
N PRO A 79 4.17 0.36 -8.45
CA PRO A 79 4.69 1.45 -9.28
C PRO A 79 3.66 1.98 -10.28
N HIS A 80 3.67 3.31 -10.51
CA HIS A 80 2.72 4.09 -11.33
C HIS A 80 1.27 4.13 -10.79
N GLY A 81 0.98 3.50 -9.66
CA GLY A 81 -0.30 3.57 -8.99
C GLY A 81 -0.16 4.17 -7.60
N GLU A 82 0.65 3.52 -6.78
CA GLU A 82 0.84 3.83 -5.36
C GLU A 82 1.95 4.85 -5.10
N ASP A 83 2.76 5.19 -6.09
CA ASP A 83 3.89 6.14 -6.02
C ASP A 83 3.49 7.62 -6.13
N GLY A 84 2.18 7.92 -6.21
CA GLY A 84 1.64 9.27 -6.33
C GLY A 84 1.47 9.76 -7.77
N THR A 85 1.83 8.98 -8.78
CA THR A 85 1.67 9.39 -10.19
C THR A 85 0.22 9.72 -10.54
N LEU A 86 -0.75 8.91 -10.06
CA LEU A 86 -2.18 9.17 -10.27
C LEU A 86 -2.69 10.36 -9.44
N ALA A 87 -2.20 10.53 -8.23
CA ALA A 87 -2.52 11.70 -7.41
C ALA A 87 -2.11 12.99 -8.13
N ALA A 88 -0.88 13.02 -8.68
CA ALA A 88 -0.39 14.14 -9.48
C ALA A 88 -1.24 14.39 -10.74
N LEU A 89 -1.67 13.32 -11.44
CA LEU A 89 -2.56 13.46 -12.60
C LEU A 89 -3.90 14.07 -12.21
N CYS A 90 -4.50 13.62 -11.11
CA CYS A 90 -5.77 14.16 -10.62
C CYS A 90 -5.64 15.63 -10.22
N ASP A 91 -4.55 15.99 -9.54
CA ASP A 91 -4.23 17.36 -9.15
C ASP A 91 -4.10 18.28 -10.37
N LEU A 92 -3.29 17.89 -11.35
CA LEU A 92 -3.13 18.64 -12.61
C LEU A 92 -4.43 18.73 -13.42
N ALA A 93 -5.30 17.72 -13.33
CA ALA A 93 -6.61 17.72 -13.96
C ALA A 93 -7.65 18.59 -13.20
N GLY A 94 -7.33 19.05 -11.99
CA GLY A 94 -8.24 19.78 -11.12
C GLY A 94 -9.40 18.92 -10.62
N VAL A 95 -9.16 17.62 -10.39
CA VAL A 95 -10.15 16.64 -9.92
C VAL A 95 -9.77 16.17 -8.53
N PRO A 96 -10.62 16.33 -7.52
CA PRO A 96 -10.40 15.75 -6.19
C PRO A 96 -10.21 14.23 -6.28
N TRP A 97 -9.40 13.67 -5.38
CA TRP A 97 -9.19 12.21 -5.37
C TRP A 97 -9.13 11.65 -3.95
N VAL A 98 -9.47 10.37 -3.83
CA VAL A 98 -9.31 9.60 -2.61
C VAL A 98 -7.89 9.05 -2.54
N GLY A 99 -7.20 9.29 -1.43
CA GLY A 99 -5.86 8.77 -1.17
C GLY A 99 -4.82 9.83 -0.85
N SER A 100 -3.60 9.39 -0.67
CA SER A 100 -2.48 10.24 -0.27
C SER A 100 -1.96 11.10 -1.43
N PRO A 101 -1.44 12.31 -1.14
CA PRO A 101 -0.88 13.18 -2.17
C PRO A 101 0.45 12.63 -2.71
N LEU A 102 0.90 13.17 -3.86
CA LEU A 102 2.13 12.77 -4.55
C LEU A 102 3.33 12.60 -3.60
N GLY A 103 3.59 13.59 -2.76
CA GLY A 103 4.77 13.58 -1.88
C GLY A 103 4.73 12.44 -0.86
N ALA A 104 3.58 12.21 -0.23
CA ALA A 104 3.38 11.14 0.73
C ALA A 104 3.50 9.75 0.07
N SER A 105 2.85 9.57 -1.07
CA SER A 105 2.87 8.31 -1.83
C SER A 105 4.28 7.97 -2.32
N ALA A 106 5.01 8.96 -2.85
CA ALA A 106 6.38 8.76 -3.31
C ALA A 106 7.34 8.38 -2.16
N LEU A 107 7.20 9.02 -0.99
CA LEU A 107 8.00 8.69 0.20
C LEU A 107 7.65 7.30 0.77
N ALA A 108 6.36 6.97 0.81
CA ALA A 108 5.88 5.66 1.31
C ALA A 108 6.34 4.51 0.41
N MET A 109 6.30 4.70 -0.92
CA MET A 109 6.74 3.70 -1.89
C MET A 109 8.25 3.43 -1.83
N ASP A 110 9.05 4.45 -1.53
CA ASP A 110 10.50 4.34 -1.34
C ASP A 110 10.82 3.83 0.08
N LYS A 111 11.05 2.52 0.21
CA LYS A 111 11.34 1.87 1.50
C LYS A 111 12.58 2.46 2.20
N TRP A 112 13.56 2.97 1.46
CA TRP A 112 14.70 3.64 2.06
C TRP A 112 14.33 5.00 2.65
N ALA A 113 13.56 5.82 1.91
CA ALA A 113 13.05 7.09 2.41
C ALA A 113 12.16 6.89 3.63
N THR A 114 11.26 5.90 3.60
CA THR A 114 10.41 5.52 4.73
C THR A 114 11.23 5.19 5.98
N LYS A 115 12.35 4.44 5.85
CA LYS A 115 13.27 4.16 6.97
C LYS A 115 13.93 5.41 7.53
N LEU A 116 14.31 6.37 6.69
CA LEU A 116 14.89 7.64 7.13
C LEU A 116 13.88 8.46 7.93
N VAL A 117 12.62 8.52 7.46
CA VAL A 117 11.52 9.18 8.20
C VAL A 117 11.27 8.49 9.53
N ALA A 118 11.21 7.16 9.56
CA ALA A 118 11.04 6.39 10.79
C ALA A 118 12.17 6.66 11.79
N GLY A 119 13.41 6.71 11.32
CA GLY A 119 14.58 7.06 12.14
C GLY A 119 14.49 8.46 12.75
N ALA A 120 13.96 9.44 11.99
CA ALA A 120 13.74 10.80 12.51
C ALA A 120 12.66 10.85 13.61
N LEU A 121 11.71 9.91 13.60
CA LEU A 121 10.69 9.73 14.63
C LEU A 121 11.15 8.86 15.80
N GLY A 122 12.37 8.32 15.77
CA GLY A 122 12.87 7.38 16.77
C GLY A 122 12.25 5.98 16.69
N LEU A 123 11.58 5.64 15.57
CA LEU A 123 11.03 4.32 15.35
C LEU A 123 12.09 3.36 14.84
N ALA A 124 12.10 2.14 15.40
CA ALA A 124 13.00 1.09 14.95
C ALA A 124 12.62 0.59 13.54
N THR A 125 13.63 0.31 12.72
CA THR A 125 13.50 -0.39 11.42
C THR A 125 14.56 -1.47 11.35
N ALA A 126 14.40 -2.48 10.50
CA ALA A 126 15.46 -3.45 10.23
C ALA A 126 16.74 -2.72 9.83
N PRO A 127 17.91 -3.00 10.45
CA PRO A 127 19.19 -2.48 9.98
C PRO A 127 19.38 -2.81 8.50
N ALA A 128 19.75 -1.84 7.68
CA ALA A 128 19.75 -2.00 6.23
C ALA A 128 20.96 -1.36 5.58
N ARG A 129 21.32 -1.89 4.41
CA ARG A 129 22.21 -1.24 3.45
C ARG A 129 21.48 -1.01 2.14
N LEU A 130 21.58 0.22 1.65
CA LEU A 130 21.12 0.58 0.32
C LEU A 130 22.27 0.27 -0.67
N LEU A 131 21.99 -0.54 -1.68
CA LEU A 131 22.93 -0.93 -2.69
C LEU A 131 22.48 -0.47 -4.07
N THR A 132 23.45 -0.03 -4.87
CA THR A 132 23.35 0.06 -6.34
C THR A 132 24.06 -1.15 -6.94
N ARG A 133 23.90 -1.41 -8.25
CA ARG A 133 24.59 -2.52 -8.95
C ARG A 133 26.11 -2.47 -8.73
N ALA A 134 26.71 -1.28 -8.76
CA ALA A 134 28.14 -1.12 -8.50
C ALA A 134 28.52 -1.44 -7.04
N GLY A 135 27.71 -0.96 -6.08
CA GLY A 135 27.95 -1.20 -4.65
C GLY A 135 27.73 -2.65 -4.23
N ALA A 136 26.87 -3.38 -4.94
CA ALA A 136 26.57 -4.78 -4.66
C ALA A 136 27.78 -5.71 -4.85
N GLN A 137 28.71 -5.36 -5.75
CA GLN A 137 29.92 -6.16 -6.01
C GLN A 137 30.84 -6.25 -4.79
N SER A 138 30.80 -5.29 -3.89
CA SER A 138 31.60 -5.26 -2.65
C SER A 138 30.82 -5.73 -1.41
N TYR A 139 29.54 -6.07 -1.55
CA TYR A 139 28.75 -6.54 -0.41
C TYR A 139 29.05 -8.01 -0.12
N ALA A 140 29.45 -8.30 1.13
CA ALA A 140 29.73 -9.65 1.59
C ALA A 140 28.59 -10.16 2.48
N PHE A 141 28.15 -11.39 2.27
CA PHE A 141 27.22 -12.09 3.14
C PHE A 141 27.89 -12.39 4.48
N ILE A 142 27.26 -11.97 5.58
CA ILE A 142 27.79 -12.17 6.96
C ILE A 142 26.80 -12.96 7.80
N ARG A 143 25.49 -12.79 7.55
CA ARG A 143 24.37 -13.37 8.32
C ARG A 143 23.13 -13.41 7.46
N PRO A 144 22.08 -14.14 7.87
CA PRO A 144 20.81 -14.13 7.14
C PRO A 144 20.27 -12.71 6.96
N VAL A 145 19.86 -12.40 5.72
CA VAL A 145 19.35 -11.09 5.32
C VAL A 145 18.13 -11.23 4.41
N VAL A 146 17.33 -10.18 4.34
CA VAL A 146 16.29 -10.04 3.34
C VAL A 146 16.76 -9.05 2.27
N VAL A 147 16.79 -9.51 1.02
CA VAL A 147 17.09 -8.69 -0.15
C VAL A 147 15.78 -8.26 -0.77
N LYS A 148 15.59 -6.97 -1.03
CA LYS A 148 14.36 -6.44 -1.64
C LYS A 148 14.61 -5.20 -2.49
N PRO A 149 13.87 -5.00 -3.60
CA PRO A 149 13.90 -3.74 -4.34
C PRO A 149 13.36 -2.60 -3.45
N VAL A 150 13.84 -1.37 -3.67
CA VAL A 150 13.43 -0.22 -2.87
C VAL A 150 11.94 0.13 -3.12
N ALA A 151 11.51 0.13 -4.37
CA ALA A 151 10.20 0.59 -4.79
C ALA A 151 9.44 -0.49 -5.60
N ALA A 152 9.13 -1.62 -4.95
CA ALA A 152 8.27 -2.66 -5.51
C ALA A 152 7.19 -3.06 -4.50
N GLY A 153 6.05 -3.54 -5.01
CA GLY A 153 4.90 -4.01 -4.24
C GLY A 153 4.82 -5.53 -4.16
N SER A 154 3.84 -6.03 -3.41
CA SER A 154 3.43 -7.45 -3.32
C SER A 154 4.57 -8.46 -3.12
N SER A 155 5.60 -8.09 -2.39
CA SER A 155 6.79 -8.91 -2.12
C SER A 155 7.55 -9.39 -3.39
N HIS A 156 7.30 -8.77 -4.56
CA HIS A 156 8.07 -9.07 -5.77
C HIS A 156 9.54 -8.73 -5.57
N GLY A 157 10.42 -9.70 -5.88
CA GLY A 157 11.87 -9.54 -5.72
C GLY A 157 12.35 -9.55 -4.26
N VAL A 158 11.48 -9.85 -3.30
CA VAL A 158 11.86 -10.05 -1.89
C VAL A 158 12.37 -11.47 -1.72
N THR A 159 13.60 -11.61 -1.22
CA THR A 159 14.23 -12.92 -1.02
C THR A 159 14.89 -13.00 0.35
N LEU A 160 14.55 -14.02 1.12
CA LEU A 160 15.27 -14.37 2.35
C LEU A 160 16.52 -15.17 1.98
N VAL A 161 17.68 -14.57 2.20
CA VAL A 161 19.01 -15.15 1.94
C VAL A 161 19.57 -15.74 3.23
N ARG A 162 19.73 -17.05 3.29
CA ARG A 162 20.21 -17.78 4.46
C ARG A 162 21.68 -18.21 4.36
N ASP A 163 22.24 -18.18 3.15
CA ASP A 163 23.63 -18.54 2.86
C ASP A 163 24.22 -17.65 1.76
N ALA A 164 25.55 -17.66 1.65
CA ALA A 164 26.29 -16.82 0.72
C ALA A 164 26.02 -17.12 -0.76
N ALA A 165 25.67 -18.38 -1.10
CA ALA A 165 25.45 -18.78 -2.49
C ALA A 165 24.15 -18.20 -3.05
N ALA A 166 23.14 -17.99 -2.18
CA ALA A 166 21.86 -17.42 -2.54
C ALA A 166 21.89 -15.89 -2.72
N LEU A 167 22.95 -15.18 -2.25
CA LEU A 167 23.02 -13.72 -2.28
C LEU A 167 23.02 -13.15 -3.69
N GLY A 168 23.86 -13.68 -4.58
CA GLY A 168 23.97 -13.20 -5.97
C GLY A 168 22.65 -13.29 -6.72
N PRO A 169 22.03 -14.47 -6.80
CA PRO A 169 20.70 -14.62 -7.41
C PRO A 169 19.62 -13.72 -6.81
N ALA A 170 19.59 -13.49 -5.48
CA ALA A 170 18.66 -12.61 -4.83
C ALA A 170 18.85 -11.14 -5.22
N LEU A 171 20.11 -10.68 -5.29
CA LEU A 171 20.45 -9.34 -5.76
C LEU A 171 20.05 -9.14 -7.23
N ASP A 172 20.33 -10.12 -8.09
CA ASP A 172 19.98 -10.05 -9.51
C ASP A 172 18.47 -9.95 -9.71
N ALA A 173 17.68 -10.73 -8.96
CA ALA A 173 16.23 -10.69 -9.00
C ALA A 173 15.68 -9.32 -8.54
N ALA A 174 16.22 -8.76 -7.45
CA ALA A 174 15.80 -7.46 -6.96
C ALA A 174 16.21 -6.32 -7.92
N PHE A 175 17.44 -6.37 -8.48
CA PHE A 175 17.91 -5.40 -9.48
C PHE A 175 17.23 -5.51 -10.84
N ALA A 176 16.51 -6.57 -11.12
CA ALA A 176 15.65 -6.65 -12.30
C ALA A 176 14.41 -5.75 -12.18
N LEU A 177 14.03 -5.37 -10.96
CA LEU A 177 12.85 -4.59 -10.65
C LEU A 177 13.16 -3.13 -10.29
N ASP A 178 14.32 -2.85 -9.69
CA ASP A 178 14.71 -1.51 -9.25
C ASP A 178 16.24 -1.32 -9.35
N ASP A 179 16.70 -0.14 -9.68
CA ASP A 179 18.13 0.21 -9.70
C ASP A 179 18.74 0.32 -8.29
N ARG A 180 17.91 0.36 -7.26
CA ARG A 180 18.27 0.41 -5.84
C ARG A 180 17.70 -0.77 -5.10
N VAL A 181 18.54 -1.45 -4.33
CA VAL A 181 18.17 -2.64 -3.57
C VAL A 181 18.50 -2.43 -2.09
N LEU A 182 17.61 -2.82 -1.21
CA LEU A 182 17.87 -2.93 0.22
C LEU A 182 18.32 -4.34 0.57
N VAL A 183 19.38 -4.43 1.37
CA VAL A 183 19.75 -5.64 2.08
C VAL A 183 19.55 -5.37 3.57
N GLU A 184 18.57 -6.03 4.15
CA GLU A 184 18.14 -5.84 5.53
C GLU A 184 18.51 -7.03 6.41
N ASP A 185 18.87 -6.77 7.65
CA ASP A 185 18.96 -7.83 8.64
C ASP A 185 17.58 -8.49 8.81
N LEU A 186 17.58 -9.82 8.95
CA LEU A 186 16.35 -10.56 9.23
C LEU A 186 15.81 -10.15 10.61
N VAL A 187 14.59 -9.63 10.63
CA VAL A 187 13.84 -9.35 11.86
C VAL A 187 12.92 -10.54 12.15
N ILE A 188 13.03 -11.08 13.35
CA ILE A 188 12.11 -12.12 13.84
C ILE A 188 11.09 -11.47 14.75
N GLY A 189 9.83 -11.54 14.39
CA GLY A 189 8.72 -10.92 15.12
C GLY A 189 7.37 -11.34 14.52
N ARG A 190 6.30 -10.98 15.22
CA ARG A 190 4.92 -11.16 14.71
C ARG A 190 4.64 -10.08 13.67
N GLU A 191 4.07 -10.44 12.54
CA GLU A 191 3.67 -9.46 11.51
C GLU A 191 2.33 -8.83 11.90
N ILE A 192 2.36 -7.52 12.15
CA ILE A 192 1.21 -6.73 12.61
C ILE A 192 0.98 -5.56 11.68
N ASP A 193 -0.21 -5.49 11.10
CA ASP A 193 -0.66 -4.39 10.27
C ASP A 193 -1.57 -3.45 11.05
N VAL A 194 -1.39 -2.15 10.87
CA VAL A 194 -2.22 -1.10 11.46
C VAL A 194 -2.75 -0.20 10.36
N ALA A 195 -4.08 -0.10 10.22
CA ALA A 195 -4.71 0.82 9.28
C ALA A 195 -5.09 2.13 9.95
N VAL A 196 -4.68 3.24 9.35
CA VAL A 196 -4.98 4.61 9.79
C VAL A 196 -5.81 5.29 8.73
N LEU A 197 -6.93 5.89 9.12
CA LEU A 197 -7.78 6.74 8.29
C LEU A 197 -7.71 8.18 8.82
N GLY A 198 -7.14 9.08 8.03
CA GLY A 198 -7.15 10.52 8.32
C GLY A 198 -8.45 11.17 7.88
N ARG A 199 -8.98 12.07 8.71
CA ARG A 199 -10.20 12.84 8.44
C ARG A 199 -9.88 14.31 8.16
N PRO A 200 -10.75 15.04 7.41
CA PRO A 200 -10.54 16.46 7.11
C PRO A 200 -10.46 17.35 8.35
N ASP A 201 -11.10 16.96 9.45
CA ASP A 201 -11.04 17.67 10.73
C ASP A 201 -9.71 17.49 11.50
N GLY A 202 -8.75 16.76 10.91
CA GLY A 202 -7.47 16.45 11.50
C GLY A 202 -7.46 15.23 12.41
N SER A 203 -8.61 14.62 12.69
CA SER A 203 -8.67 13.40 13.51
C SER A 203 -8.12 12.17 12.76
N ARG A 204 -7.68 11.16 13.52
CA ARG A 204 -7.21 9.88 13.02
C ARG A 204 -8.08 8.76 13.59
N MET A 205 -8.65 7.94 12.71
CA MET A 205 -9.32 6.71 13.08
C MET A 205 -8.36 5.55 12.84
N VAL A 206 -7.99 4.84 13.91
CA VAL A 206 -7.13 3.65 13.82
C VAL A 206 -8.02 2.42 13.92
N ALA A 207 -7.95 1.54 12.95
CA ALA A 207 -8.67 0.27 12.98
C ALA A 207 -7.98 -0.72 13.94
N PRO A 208 -8.68 -1.74 14.47
CA PRO A 208 -8.05 -2.81 15.22
C PRO A 208 -6.91 -3.43 14.43
N ALA A 209 -5.75 -3.60 15.07
CA ALA A 209 -4.58 -4.19 14.41
C ALA A 209 -4.90 -5.61 13.91
N LEU A 210 -4.28 -5.95 12.77
CA LEU A 210 -4.38 -7.28 12.15
C LEU A 210 -3.04 -8.00 12.32
N GLU A 211 -3.06 -9.24 12.75
CA GLU A 211 -1.88 -10.11 12.72
C GLU A 211 -1.95 -11.08 11.54
N ILE A 212 -0.86 -11.16 10.80
CA ILE A 212 -0.64 -12.17 9.78
C ILE A 212 0.10 -13.34 10.43
N VAL A 213 -0.57 -14.50 10.51
CA VAL A 213 0.04 -15.70 11.07
C VAL A 213 0.83 -16.40 9.97
N VAL A 214 2.15 -16.32 10.08
CA VAL A 214 3.10 -16.98 9.16
C VAL A 214 3.68 -18.20 9.88
N PRO A 215 3.89 -19.35 9.19
CA PRO A 215 4.60 -20.50 9.78
C PRO A 215 6.00 -20.13 10.26
N ASP A 216 6.45 -20.78 11.33
CA ASP A 216 7.76 -20.52 11.93
C ASP A 216 8.90 -20.65 10.91
N GLY A 217 9.73 -19.60 10.83
CA GLY A 217 10.90 -19.54 9.97
C GLY A 217 10.63 -19.17 8.51
N GLU A 218 9.40 -18.84 8.16
CA GLU A 218 8.99 -18.32 6.85
C GLU A 218 8.80 -16.80 6.90
N ILE A 219 8.72 -16.17 5.71
CA ILE A 219 8.33 -14.77 5.54
C ILE A 219 7.01 -14.72 4.77
N PHE A 220 6.23 -13.66 4.96
CA PHE A 220 5.00 -13.43 4.19
C PHE A 220 5.36 -12.97 2.78
N ASP A 221 5.81 -13.90 1.94
CA ASP A 221 6.21 -13.66 0.56
C ASP A 221 5.02 -13.63 -0.42
N TYR A 222 5.32 -13.55 -1.72
CA TYR A 222 4.30 -13.51 -2.77
C TYR A 222 3.43 -14.78 -2.79
N ALA A 223 4.04 -15.96 -2.65
CA ALA A 223 3.31 -17.23 -2.64
C ALA A 223 2.38 -17.32 -1.41
N ALA A 224 2.85 -16.90 -0.24
CA ALA A 224 2.04 -16.83 0.97
C ALA A 224 0.86 -15.84 0.83
N LYS A 225 1.03 -14.74 0.07
CA LYS A 225 -0.01 -13.72 -0.16
C LYS A 225 -1.13 -14.19 -1.09
N TYR A 226 -0.82 -14.92 -2.15
CA TYR A 226 -1.75 -15.19 -3.26
C TYR A 226 -2.03 -16.66 -3.54
N GLU A 227 -1.12 -17.58 -3.16
CA GLU A 227 -1.24 -19.01 -3.43
C GLU A 227 -1.71 -19.80 -2.20
N SER A 228 -1.53 -19.26 -1.00
CA SER A 228 -2.04 -19.82 0.25
C SER A 228 -3.13 -18.92 0.83
N SER A 229 -3.99 -19.47 1.70
CA SER A 229 -4.96 -18.67 2.44
C SER A 229 -4.33 -18.22 3.77
N PRO A 230 -3.72 -17.01 3.84
CA PRO A 230 -3.08 -16.55 5.06
C PRO A 230 -4.12 -16.44 6.18
N ARG A 231 -3.74 -16.86 7.39
CA ARG A 231 -4.59 -16.71 8.56
C ARG A 231 -4.42 -15.32 9.15
N PHE A 232 -5.49 -14.55 9.17
CA PHE A 232 -5.54 -13.23 9.80
C PHE A 232 -6.27 -13.27 11.13
N LEU A 233 -5.70 -12.68 12.16
CA LEU A 233 -6.35 -12.44 13.45
C LEU A 233 -6.72 -10.96 13.55
N ILE A 234 -8.02 -10.65 13.71
CA ILE A 234 -8.55 -9.30 13.85
C ILE A 234 -9.59 -9.29 14.99
N PRO A 235 -9.38 -8.56 16.09
CA PRO A 235 -8.14 -7.85 16.44
C PRO A 235 -6.98 -8.79 16.70
N ALA A 236 -5.76 -8.34 16.43
CA ALA A 236 -4.54 -9.05 16.82
C ALA A 236 -4.50 -9.25 18.35
N PRO A 237 -4.11 -10.42 18.87
CA PRO A 237 -4.00 -10.66 20.31
C PRO A 237 -2.77 -9.94 20.89
N LEU A 238 -2.95 -8.67 21.24
CA LEU A 238 -1.93 -7.77 21.79
C LEU A 238 -2.30 -7.36 23.22
N ASP A 239 -1.30 -7.19 24.07
CA ASP A 239 -1.50 -6.46 25.31
C ASP A 239 -1.72 -4.96 25.04
N GLU A 240 -2.22 -4.23 26.03
CA GLU A 240 -2.55 -2.82 25.87
C GLU A 240 -1.34 -1.93 25.57
N ALA A 241 -0.18 -2.26 26.10
CA ALA A 241 1.06 -1.49 25.89
C ALA A 241 1.55 -1.64 24.44
N ALA A 242 1.62 -2.88 23.94
CA ALA A 242 2.00 -3.17 22.56
C ALA A 242 0.99 -2.54 21.57
N ARG A 243 -0.31 -2.66 21.84
CA ARG A 243 -1.36 -2.05 21.01
C ARG A 243 -1.18 -0.55 20.91
N LYS A 244 -1.07 0.16 22.03
CA LYS A 244 -0.88 1.62 22.05
C LYS A 244 0.41 2.05 21.35
N HIS A 245 1.49 1.30 21.53
CA HIS A 245 2.78 1.61 20.90
C HIS A 245 2.67 1.48 19.36
N LEU A 246 2.05 0.41 18.84
CA LEU A 246 1.82 0.21 17.42
C LEU A 246 0.90 1.30 16.84
N GLU A 247 -0.22 1.63 17.50
CA GLU A 247 -1.12 2.68 17.08
C GLU A 247 -0.42 4.06 17.01
N GLN A 248 0.35 4.41 18.03
CA GLN A 248 1.12 5.66 18.05
C GLN A 248 2.18 5.71 16.96
N ALA A 249 2.91 4.61 16.75
CA ALA A 249 3.91 4.50 15.70
C ALA A 249 3.28 4.63 14.31
N ALA A 250 2.13 3.98 14.09
CA ALA A 250 1.41 4.05 12.82
C ALA A 250 0.88 5.46 12.52
N VAL A 251 0.27 6.12 13.51
CA VAL A 251 -0.19 7.51 13.37
C VAL A 251 1.00 8.45 13.15
N GLY A 252 2.10 8.26 13.88
CA GLY A 252 3.32 9.04 13.70
C GLY A 252 3.89 8.94 12.29
N MET A 253 3.95 7.74 11.72
CA MET A 253 4.39 7.53 10.33
C MET A 253 3.41 8.13 9.32
N TYR A 254 2.10 7.92 9.53
CA TYR A 254 1.05 8.48 8.69
C TYR A 254 1.18 10.01 8.59
N ASP A 255 1.34 10.68 9.74
CA ASP A 255 1.44 12.14 9.80
C ASP A 255 2.77 12.67 9.25
N ALA A 256 3.90 12.00 9.57
CA ALA A 256 5.22 12.42 9.10
C ALA A 256 5.40 12.28 7.59
N LEU A 257 4.79 11.27 6.98
CA LEU A 257 4.77 11.13 5.52
C LEU A 257 3.78 12.08 4.85
N GLY A 258 2.83 12.65 5.60
CA GLY A 258 1.75 13.49 5.06
C GLY A 258 0.68 12.68 4.33
N CYS A 259 0.39 11.47 4.80
CA CYS A 259 -0.65 10.62 4.24
C CYS A 259 -2.04 11.26 4.34
N ALA A 260 -2.95 10.87 3.44
CA ALA A 260 -4.35 11.24 3.45
C ALA A 260 -5.23 10.02 3.09
N GLY A 261 -6.53 10.08 3.47
CA GLY A 261 -7.40 8.92 3.33
C GLY A 261 -6.90 7.75 4.18
N VAL A 262 -6.82 6.55 3.60
CA VAL A 262 -6.36 5.35 4.31
C VAL A 262 -4.92 5.04 3.95
N ALA A 263 -4.11 4.72 4.97
CA ALA A 263 -2.82 4.03 4.80
C ALA A 263 -2.74 2.83 5.75
N ARG A 264 -1.99 1.78 5.34
CA ARG A 264 -1.65 0.64 6.18
C ARG A 264 -0.17 0.71 6.51
N VAL A 265 0.14 0.61 7.78
CA VAL A 265 1.51 0.62 8.30
C VAL A 265 1.81 -0.78 8.84
N ASP A 266 2.84 -1.41 8.28
CA ASP A 266 3.17 -2.81 8.52
C ASP A 266 4.40 -2.88 9.44
N PHE A 267 4.30 -3.70 10.50
CA PHE A 267 5.33 -3.85 11.53
C PHE A 267 5.69 -5.31 11.78
N PHE A 268 6.92 -5.52 12.22
CA PHE A 268 7.29 -6.70 12.99
C PHE A 268 7.25 -6.35 14.47
N LEU A 269 6.38 -7.00 15.24
CA LEU A 269 6.36 -6.85 16.70
C LEU A 269 7.35 -7.83 17.33
N THR A 270 8.45 -7.28 17.85
CA THR A 270 9.50 -8.02 18.54
C THR A 270 9.36 -7.88 20.07
N GLU A 271 10.19 -8.59 20.84
CA GLU A 271 10.28 -8.41 22.29
C GLU A 271 10.74 -6.99 22.69
N GLN A 272 11.48 -6.30 21.82
CA GLN A 272 11.95 -4.92 22.03
C GLN A 272 10.93 -3.87 21.61
N GLY A 273 9.83 -4.27 20.99
CA GLY A 273 8.77 -3.39 20.49
C GLY A 273 8.58 -3.45 18.98
N PRO A 274 7.78 -2.54 18.42
CA PRO A 274 7.51 -2.50 16.99
C PRO A 274 8.74 -2.10 16.17
N VAL A 275 8.97 -2.83 15.09
CA VAL A 275 9.96 -2.55 14.03
C VAL A 275 9.19 -2.27 12.75
N LEU A 276 9.25 -1.05 12.22
CA LEU A 276 8.56 -0.68 10.99
C LEU A 276 9.12 -1.47 9.81
N ASN A 277 8.23 -2.05 9.01
CA ASN A 277 8.55 -2.70 7.75
C ASN A 277 8.30 -1.77 6.55
N GLU A 278 7.04 -1.36 6.34
CA GLU A 278 6.66 -0.49 5.22
C GLU A 278 5.37 0.29 5.50
N VAL A 279 5.06 1.26 4.63
CA VAL A 279 3.79 2.01 4.63
C VAL A 279 3.16 1.89 3.25
N ASN A 280 1.88 1.49 3.21
CA ASN A 280 1.11 1.28 1.99
C ASN A 280 0.02 2.35 1.90
N THR A 281 0.11 3.24 0.92
CA THR A 281 -0.86 4.34 0.74
C THR A 281 -2.05 3.97 -0.14
N THR A 282 -1.95 2.87 -0.87
CA THR A 282 -3.06 2.28 -1.64
C THR A 282 -3.14 0.77 -1.36
N PRO A 283 -3.51 0.37 -0.12
CA PRO A 283 -3.61 -1.04 0.23
C PRO A 283 -4.72 -1.72 -0.58
N GLY A 284 -4.69 -3.07 -0.66
CA GLY A 284 -5.74 -3.84 -1.32
C GLY A 284 -7.13 -3.46 -0.83
N PHE A 285 -8.10 -3.29 -1.74
CA PHE A 285 -9.38 -2.66 -1.45
C PHE A 285 -10.58 -3.48 -1.97
N THR A 286 -10.57 -4.79 -1.71
CA THR A 286 -11.76 -5.65 -1.80
C THR A 286 -12.36 -5.87 -0.41
N ALA A 287 -13.60 -6.33 -0.31
CA ALA A 287 -14.20 -6.66 0.98
C ALA A 287 -13.41 -7.71 1.80
N HIS A 288 -12.58 -8.51 1.13
CA HIS A 288 -11.73 -9.56 1.74
C HIS A 288 -10.31 -9.07 2.04
N SER A 289 -9.94 -7.89 1.57
CA SER A 289 -8.63 -7.29 1.84
C SER A 289 -8.49 -6.88 3.30
N GLN A 290 -7.27 -6.76 3.78
CA GLN A 290 -6.92 -6.50 5.18
C GLN A 290 -7.60 -5.24 5.71
N VAL A 291 -7.39 -4.08 5.07
CA VAL A 291 -7.91 -2.80 5.55
C VAL A 291 -9.45 -2.76 5.65
N PRO A 292 -10.23 -3.14 4.64
CA PRO A 292 -11.69 -3.24 4.77
C PRO A 292 -12.15 -4.16 5.90
N ARG A 293 -11.46 -5.30 6.10
CA ARG A 293 -11.77 -6.23 7.22
C ARG A 293 -11.45 -5.61 8.58
N MET A 294 -10.34 -4.87 8.69
CA MET A 294 -9.97 -4.19 9.94
C MET A 294 -11.03 -3.15 10.32
N PHE A 295 -11.50 -2.32 9.37
CA PHE A 295 -12.57 -1.37 9.63
C PHE A 295 -13.93 -2.04 9.86
N ALA A 296 -14.25 -3.14 9.19
CA ALA A 296 -15.45 -3.92 9.43
C ALA A 296 -15.53 -4.46 10.87
N ALA A 297 -14.38 -4.78 11.49
CA ALA A 297 -14.31 -5.19 12.89
C ALA A 297 -14.69 -4.06 13.88
N THR A 298 -14.72 -2.80 13.45
CA THR A 298 -15.27 -1.66 14.22
C THR A 298 -16.77 -1.42 13.96
N GLY A 299 -17.40 -2.20 13.07
CA GLY A 299 -18.76 -1.97 12.60
C GLY A 299 -18.86 -1.07 11.36
N LEU A 300 -17.74 -0.57 10.82
CA LEU A 300 -17.71 0.24 9.59
C LEU A 300 -17.66 -0.69 8.37
N ALA A 301 -18.82 -1.01 7.80
CA ALA A 301 -18.93 -1.87 6.62
C ALA A 301 -18.26 -1.27 5.38
N PHE A 302 -17.83 -2.11 4.44
CA PHE A 302 -17.07 -1.68 3.26
C PHE A 302 -17.74 -0.55 2.45
N PRO A 303 -19.06 -0.60 2.11
CA PRO A 303 -19.70 0.54 1.41
C PRO A 303 -19.70 1.83 2.24
N ALA A 304 -19.82 1.75 3.57
CA ALA A 304 -19.78 2.91 4.44
C ALA A 304 -18.36 3.51 4.55
N LEU A 305 -17.33 2.66 4.55
CA LEU A 305 -15.93 3.12 4.48
C LEU A 305 -15.67 3.88 3.18
N LEU A 306 -16.16 3.38 2.04
CA LEU A 306 -16.01 4.06 0.75
C LEU A 306 -16.77 5.39 0.70
N ASP A 307 -18.00 5.42 1.22
CA ASP A 307 -18.78 6.66 1.32
C ASP A 307 -18.07 7.72 2.17
N LEU A 308 -17.46 7.29 3.28
CA LEU A 308 -16.65 8.15 4.13
C LEU A 308 -15.45 8.73 3.39
N LEU A 309 -14.69 7.90 2.69
CA LEU A 309 -13.52 8.30 1.91
C LEU A 309 -13.88 9.27 0.77
N VAL A 310 -14.98 9.00 0.07
CA VAL A 310 -15.47 9.87 -1.01
C VAL A 310 -15.89 11.23 -0.46
N ARG A 311 -16.66 11.27 0.64
CA ARG A 311 -17.08 12.54 1.26
C ARG A 311 -15.89 13.36 1.74
N ASP A 312 -14.91 12.71 2.34
CA ASP A 312 -13.72 13.37 2.89
C ASP A 312 -12.81 13.95 1.79
N ALA A 313 -12.86 13.38 0.57
CA ALA A 313 -12.12 13.87 -0.59
C ALA A 313 -12.85 14.99 -1.35
N LEU A 314 -14.16 15.15 -1.17
CA LEU A 314 -14.92 16.22 -1.82
C LEU A 314 -14.60 17.59 -1.18
N PRO A 315 -14.45 18.66 -1.96
CA PRO A 315 -14.28 20.00 -1.41
C PRO A 315 -15.51 20.41 -0.59
N THR A 316 -15.27 20.97 0.57
CA THR A 316 -16.28 21.53 1.47
C THR A 316 -16.92 22.81 0.92
#